data_c35eca4590a6a36cb859b60bb2110992
#
_entry.id   c35eca4590a6a36cb859b60bb2110992
#
_cell.length_a   1.000
_cell.length_b   1.000
_cell.length_c   1.000
_cell.angle_alpha   90.00
_cell.angle_beta   90.00
_cell.angle_gamma   90.00
#
_symmetry.space_group_name_H-M   'P 1'
#
loop_
_entity.id
_entity.type
_entity.pdbx_description
1 polymer ?
#
loop_
_entity_poly.entity_id
_entity_poly.type
_entity_poly.pdbx_seq_one_letter_code
_entity_poly.pdbx_strand_id
1 'polypeptide(L)'
;MERKLINVDIGSVPEHIRPLLENATVYDSSCSRAAKVIFIDKDDGYYLKCSEKGSLKKEAAMAEYFYGKGLGARVVEYFSSDGKDWLLTERVSGEDCTYAEYLDDPKRLCDLTATLLRELHETDHLLCPIDHTSEYIGTVERNYREGRYDVSLFPDNWGYASAEEAFKVFEKNKCFLQSDTLLHGDYCLPNIMLNNWRFSGYIDLGNGGVGDRHVDLFWGAWSLNFNLKTDKYRERFFDAYGRDRVNEEMLRVIAAAEVFG
;
A
#
# COMPACT_ATOMS: atom_id res chain seq x y z
N MET A 1 1.17 -1.24 14.68
CA MET A 1 1.49 -2.67 14.34
C MET A 1 2.22 -3.32 15.51
N GLU A 2 1.79 -4.51 15.96
CA GLU A 2 2.42 -5.22 17.09
C GLU A 2 3.80 -5.77 16.64
N ARG A 3 4.87 -5.32 17.28
CA ARG A 3 6.25 -5.76 16.97
C ARG A 3 6.62 -6.90 17.91
N LYS A 4 6.99 -8.04 17.36
CA LYS A 4 7.45 -9.20 18.12
C LYS A 4 8.97 -9.24 18.15
N LEU A 5 9.57 -9.21 19.34
CA LEU A 5 11.01 -9.38 19.53
C LEU A 5 11.47 -10.73 18.94
N ILE A 6 12.51 -10.70 18.13
CA ILE A 6 13.10 -11.90 17.51
C ILE A 6 14.62 -11.91 17.61
N ASN A 7 15.18 -13.12 17.58
CA ASN A 7 16.60 -13.32 17.34
C ASN A 7 16.78 -13.59 15.84
N VAL A 8 17.56 -12.75 15.17
CA VAL A 8 17.89 -12.93 13.75
C VAL A 8 19.20 -13.73 13.66
N ASP A 9 19.19 -14.78 12.86
CA ASP A 9 20.46 -15.40 12.43
C ASP A 9 21.22 -14.43 11.54
N ILE A 10 22.26 -13.80 12.09
CA ILE A 10 23.11 -12.82 11.42
C ILE A 10 23.72 -13.43 10.14
N GLY A 11 23.98 -14.76 10.13
CA GLY A 11 24.48 -15.46 8.94
C GLY A 11 23.51 -15.44 7.75
N SER A 12 22.20 -15.33 8.02
CA SER A 12 21.17 -15.24 6.98
C SER A 12 21.00 -13.86 6.34
N VAL A 13 21.69 -12.83 6.88
CA VAL A 13 21.64 -11.46 6.37
C VAL A 13 22.94 -11.15 5.62
N PRO A 14 22.86 -10.43 4.48
CA PRO A 14 24.03 -10.02 3.70
C PRO A 14 25.11 -9.34 4.54
N GLU A 15 26.38 -9.63 4.25
CA GLU A 15 27.51 -9.27 5.11
C GLU A 15 27.57 -7.77 5.42
N HIS A 16 27.35 -6.92 4.42
CA HIS A 16 27.44 -5.46 4.56
C HIS A 16 26.27 -4.84 5.37
N ILE A 17 25.17 -5.56 5.55
CA ILE A 17 24.04 -5.12 6.39
C ILE A 17 24.23 -5.54 7.87
N ARG A 18 25.04 -6.59 8.15
CA ARG A 18 25.23 -7.14 9.50
C ARG A 18 25.64 -6.10 10.55
N PRO A 19 26.48 -5.08 10.25
CA PRO A 19 26.82 -4.05 11.22
C PRO A 19 25.61 -3.27 11.77
N LEU A 20 24.50 -3.18 11.02
CA LEU A 20 23.25 -2.57 11.52
C LEU A 20 22.57 -3.43 12.58
N LEU A 21 22.78 -4.75 12.58
CA LEU A 21 22.21 -5.68 13.53
C LEU A 21 23.04 -5.80 14.81
N GLU A 22 24.30 -5.38 14.79
CA GLU A 22 25.20 -5.45 15.95
C GLU A 22 24.71 -4.50 17.06
N ASN A 23 24.45 -5.07 18.25
CA ASN A 23 23.91 -4.37 19.41
C ASN A 23 22.53 -3.72 19.19
N ALA A 24 21.80 -4.11 18.14
CA ALA A 24 20.44 -3.64 17.88
C ALA A 24 19.40 -4.60 18.47
N THR A 25 18.28 -4.04 18.91
CA THR A 25 17.09 -4.83 19.19
C THR A 25 16.32 -5.03 17.87
N VAL A 26 15.94 -6.27 17.55
CA VAL A 26 15.29 -6.59 16.27
C VAL A 26 13.90 -7.16 16.50
N TYR A 27 12.95 -6.69 15.71
CA TYR A 27 11.56 -7.13 15.80
C TYR A 27 11.09 -7.68 14.45
N ASP A 28 10.24 -8.71 14.48
CA ASP A 28 9.46 -9.13 13.32
C ASP A 28 8.36 -8.09 13.06
N SER A 29 8.29 -7.62 11.83
CA SER A 29 7.29 -6.67 11.32
C SER A 29 6.60 -7.20 10.06
N SER A 30 6.68 -8.50 9.81
CA SER A 30 6.09 -9.13 8.63
C SER A 30 4.58 -9.18 8.73
N CYS A 31 3.86 -8.68 7.73
CA CYS A 31 2.40 -8.72 7.64
C CYS A 31 1.90 -9.82 6.71
N SER A 32 2.74 -10.34 5.82
CA SER A 32 2.40 -11.37 4.85
C SER A 32 3.47 -12.47 4.80
N ARG A 33 3.15 -13.57 4.12
CA ARG A 33 4.11 -14.64 3.84
C ARG A 33 5.00 -14.35 2.63
N ALA A 34 4.66 -13.36 1.82
CA ALA A 34 5.37 -13.02 0.59
C ALA A 34 6.72 -12.34 0.83
N ALA A 35 6.85 -11.61 1.94
CA ALA A 35 8.09 -10.95 2.31
C ALA A 35 8.34 -11.06 3.82
N LYS A 36 9.62 -11.24 4.19
CA LYS A 36 10.05 -11.08 5.58
C LYS A 36 10.46 -9.64 5.80
N VAL A 37 9.89 -8.99 6.81
CA VAL A 37 10.21 -7.64 7.21
C VAL A 37 10.70 -7.64 8.65
N ILE A 38 11.86 -7.06 8.91
CA ILE A 38 12.35 -6.84 10.26
C ILE A 38 12.54 -5.35 10.52
N PHE A 39 12.18 -4.93 11.72
CA PHE A 39 12.53 -3.62 12.25
C PHE A 39 13.81 -3.73 13.08
N ILE A 40 14.78 -2.89 12.78
CA ILE A 40 16.08 -2.80 13.43
C ILE A 40 16.06 -1.53 14.28
N ASP A 41 15.98 -1.70 15.60
CA ASP A 41 15.95 -0.59 16.58
C ASP A 41 17.38 -0.16 16.90
N LYS A 42 17.93 0.66 16.01
CA LYS A 42 19.24 1.27 16.08
C LYS A 42 19.17 2.67 15.48
N ASP A 43 19.78 3.66 16.11
CA ASP A 43 19.69 5.07 15.73
C ASP A 43 18.20 5.52 15.63
N ASP A 44 17.76 6.06 14.49
CA ASP A 44 16.36 6.46 14.24
C ASP A 44 15.47 5.28 13.78
N GLY A 45 16.06 4.10 13.60
CA GLY A 45 15.38 2.87 13.19
C GLY A 45 15.41 2.60 11.70
N TYR A 46 15.45 1.30 11.35
CA TYR A 46 15.47 0.83 9.97
C TYR A 46 14.49 -0.31 9.76
N TYR A 47 13.96 -0.43 8.53
CA TYR A 47 13.24 -1.60 8.07
C TYR A 47 14.04 -2.32 7.00
N LEU A 48 14.25 -3.62 7.19
CA LEU A 48 14.86 -4.50 6.20
C LEU A 48 13.80 -5.49 5.71
N LYS A 49 13.41 -5.34 4.45
CA LYS A 49 12.47 -6.24 3.74
C LYS A 49 13.25 -7.20 2.86
N CYS A 50 12.89 -8.48 2.90
CA CYS A 50 13.49 -9.53 2.09
C CYS A 50 12.42 -10.37 1.42
N SER A 51 12.55 -10.63 0.12
CA SER A 51 11.64 -11.44 -0.66
C SER A 51 12.36 -12.14 -1.81
N GLU A 52 11.64 -12.85 -2.68
CA GLU A 52 12.20 -13.48 -3.86
C GLU A 52 12.83 -12.45 -4.81
N LYS A 53 13.87 -12.86 -5.55
CA LYS A 53 14.55 -11.99 -6.50
C LYS A 53 13.60 -11.40 -7.54
N GLY A 54 13.65 -10.09 -7.70
CA GLY A 54 12.84 -9.30 -8.63
C GLY A 54 11.52 -8.79 -8.03
N SER A 55 11.09 -9.30 -6.87
CA SER A 55 9.80 -8.94 -6.28
C SER A 55 9.77 -7.58 -5.59
N LEU A 56 10.92 -7.09 -5.11
CA LEU A 56 11.00 -5.78 -4.42
C LEU A 56 11.48 -4.64 -5.34
N LYS A 57 11.79 -4.93 -6.60
CA LYS A 57 12.32 -3.92 -7.54
C LYS A 57 11.36 -2.74 -7.72
N LYS A 58 10.08 -3.02 -7.89
CA LYS A 58 9.03 -2.01 -8.05
C LYS A 58 8.89 -1.17 -6.79
N GLU A 59 8.80 -1.84 -5.64
CA GLU A 59 8.68 -1.17 -4.33
C GLU A 59 9.88 -0.25 -4.05
N ALA A 60 11.09 -0.71 -4.33
CA ALA A 60 12.29 0.11 -4.18
C ALA A 60 12.25 1.37 -5.05
N ALA A 61 11.89 1.22 -6.34
CA ALA A 61 11.78 2.36 -7.26
C ALA A 61 10.70 3.37 -6.84
N MET A 62 9.55 2.87 -6.37
CA MET A 62 8.49 3.74 -5.87
C MET A 62 8.85 4.40 -4.54
N ALA A 63 9.53 3.68 -3.64
CA ALA A 63 10.00 4.26 -2.37
C ALA A 63 11.01 5.40 -2.60
N GLU A 64 11.95 5.23 -3.53
CA GLU A 64 12.87 6.30 -3.95
C GLU A 64 12.12 7.50 -4.55
N TYR A 65 11.13 7.23 -5.41
CA TYR A 65 10.33 8.28 -6.02
C TYR A 65 9.52 9.07 -4.97
N PHE A 66 8.84 8.37 -4.04
CA PHE A 66 8.09 9.01 -2.94
C PHE A 66 9.00 9.78 -1.99
N TYR A 67 10.17 9.24 -1.65
CA TYR A 67 11.16 9.96 -0.87
C TYR A 67 11.59 11.26 -1.56
N GLY A 68 11.86 11.24 -2.85
CA GLY A 68 12.19 12.42 -3.66
C GLY A 68 11.10 13.50 -3.67
N LYS A 69 9.84 13.12 -3.38
CA LYS A 69 8.69 14.02 -3.22
C LYS A 69 8.43 14.43 -1.76
N GLY A 70 9.21 13.93 -0.80
CA GLY A 70 8.98 14.15 0.62
C GLY A 70 7.78 13.39 1.20
N LEU A 71 7.38 12.29 0.55
CA LEU A 71 6.17 11.53 0.85
C LEU A 71 6.44 10.16 1.53
N GLY A 72 7.69 9.76 1.71
CA GLY A 72 8.03 8.46 2.27
C GLY A 72 9.43 8.40 2.85
N ALA A 73 9.80 7.21 3.33
CA ALA A 73 11.11 6.95 3.92
C ALA A 73 12.25 7.02 2.89
N ARG A 74 13.45 7.39 3.35
CA ARG A 74 14.65 7.26 2.53
C ARG A 74 14.98 5.79 2.30
N VAL A 75 15.19 5.42 1.04
CA VAL A 75 15.81 4.15 0.69
C VAL A 75 17.31 4.26 0.99
N VAL A 76 17.78 3.40 1.90
CA VAL A 76 19.21 3.32 2.22
C VAL A 76 19.91 2.48 1.17
N GLU A 77 19.30 1.34 0.82
CA GLU A 77 19.85 0.44 -0.20
C GLU A 77 18.78 -0.53 -0.73
N TYR A 78 18.85 -0.83 -2.02
CA TYR A 78 18.16 -1.96 -2.65
C TYR A 78 19.17 -2.78 -3.45
N PHE A 79 19.18 -4.12 -3.24
CA PHE A 79 20.08 -5.03 -3.97
C PHE A 79 19.52 -6.45 -4.00
N SER A 80 20.09 -7.27 -4.90
CA SER A 80 19.76 -8.71 -4.97
C SER A 80 21.00 -9.54 -4.62
N SER A 81 20.84 -10.52 -3.72
CA SER A 81 21.87 -11.49 -3.35
C SER A 81 21.24 -12.85 -3.05
N ASP A 82 21.90 -13.92 -3.45
CA ASP A 82 21.52 -15.32 -3.16
C ASP A 82 20.06 -15.67 -3.52
N GLY A 83 19.60 -15.16 -4.67
CA GLY A 83 18.25 -15.41 -5.17
C GLY A 83 17.16 -14.62 -4.48
N LYS A 84 17.50 -13.63 -3.67
CA LYS A 84 16.60 -12.75 -2.94
C LYS A 84 16.84 -11.29 -3.26
N ASP A 85 15.79 -10.49 -3.14
CA ASP A 85 15.85 -9.04 -3.05
C ASP A 85 15.86 -8.59 -1.59
N TRP A 86 16.58 -7.51 -1.36
CA TRP A 86 16.73 -6.85 -0.09
C TRP A 86 16.47 -5.36 -0.27
N LEU A 87 15.57 -4.82 0.53
CA LEU A 87 15.26 -3.39 0.57
C LEU A 87 15.43 -2.89 2.01
N LEU A 88 16.37 -1.98 2.20
CA LEU A 88 16.64 -1.31 3.46
C LEU A 88 16.16 0.13 3.37
N THR A 89 15.25 0.51 4.27
CA THR A 89 14.74 1.88 4.39
C THR A 89 14.93 2.43 5.79
N GLU A 90 15.02 3.74 5.91
CA GLU A 90 14.84 4.39 7.21
C GLU A 90 13.41 4.24 7.70
N ARG A 91 13.22 4.37 9.01
CA ARG A 91 11.89 4.41 9.61
C ARG A 91 11.20 5.74 9.30
N VAL A 92 9.94 5.69 8.88
CA VAL A 92 9.04 6.85 8.95
C VAL A 92 8.64 7.07 10.41
N SER A 93 8.76 8.27 10.92
CA SER A 93 8.46 8.58 12.32
C SER A 93 6.96 8.55 12.61
N GLY A 94 6.59 8.22 13.86
CA GLY A 94 5.20 8.17 14.32
C GLY A 94 4.62 6.76 14.27
N GLU A 95 3.28 6.70 14.25
CA GLU A 95 2.49 5.47 14.24
C GLU A 95 1.59 5.42 13.00
N ASP A 96 1.21 4.22 12.56
CA ASP A 96 0.26 4.06 11.47
C ASP A 96 -1.16 4.47 11.89
N CYS A 97 -2.03 4.74 10.92
CA CYS A 97 -3.40 5.20 11.17
C CYS A 97 -4.30 4.18 11.88
N THR A 98 -3.82 2.96 12.16
CA THR A 98 -4.54 1.97 13.00
C THR A 98 -4.20 2.09 14.48
N TYR A 99 -3.32 3.01 14.87
CA TYR A 99 -3.02 3.28 16.26
C TYR A 99 -4.28 3.72 17.02
N ALA A 100 -4.45 3.22 18.25
CA ALA A 100 -5.68 3.40 19.02
C ALA A 100 -6.11 4.87 19.14
N GLU A 101 -5.17 5.80 19.40
CA GLU A 101 -5.45 7.23 19.50
C GLU A 101 -6.12 7.78 18.24
N TYR A 102 -5.76 7.28 17.06
CA TYR A 102 -6.33 7.75 15.79
C TYR A 102 -7.71 7.09 15.53
N LEU A 103 -7.86 5.82 15.87
CA LEU A 103 -9.15 5.13 15.75
C LEU A 103 -10.21 5.65 16.73
N ASP A 104 -9.79 6.22 17.87
CA ASP A 104 -10.69 6.81 18.88
C ASP A 104 -11.33 8.13 18.40
N ASP A 105 -10.76 8.81 17.40
CA ASP A 105 -11.39 9.95 16.72
C ASP A 105 -11.63 9.67 15.23
N PRO A 106 -12.59 8.80 14.90
CA PRO A 106 -12.79 8.30 13.55
C PRO A 106 -13.26 9.36 12.56
N LYS A 107 -13.87 10.46 13.02
CA LYS A 107 -14.25 11.59 12.14
C LYS A 107 -13.03 12.34 11.67
N ARG A 108 -12.15 12.67 12.60
CA ARG A 108 -10.89 13.36 12.31
C ARG A 108 -9.99 12.50 11.44
N LEU A 109 -9.89 11.20 11.76
CA LEU A 109 -9.11 10.25 10.98
C LEU A 109 -9.62 10.16 9.53
N CYS A 110 -10.94 10.05 9.35
CA CYS A 110 -11.57 10.00 8.04
C CYS A 110 -11.27 11.28 7.21
N ASP A 111 -11.48 12.46 7.80
CA ASP A 111 -11.23 13.73 7.10
C ASP A 111 -9.76 13.91 6.76
N LEU A 112 -8.87 13.56 7.70
CA LEU A 112 -7.42 13.67 7.49
C LEU A 112 -6.94 12.73 6.38
N THR A 113 -7.33 11.44 6.42
CA THR A 113 -6.89 10.48 5.40
C THR A 113 -7.47 10.82 4.03
N ALA A 114 -8.70 11.34 3.93
CA ALA A 114 -9.25 11.83 2.68
C ALA A 114 -8.49 13.04 2.12
N THR A 115 -8.11 13.98 3.00
CA THR A 115 -7.30 15.14 2.62
C THR A 115 -5.92 14.73 2.13
N LEU A 116 -5.23 13.86 2.87
CA LEU A 116 -3.92 13.33 2.49
C LEU A 116 -3.96 12.57 1.15
N LEU A 117 -5.01 11.81 0.90
CA LEU A 117 -5.20 11.16 -0.39
C LEU A 117 -5.37 12.19 -1.51
N ARG A 118 -6.12 13.25 -1.26
CA ARG A 118 -6.29 14.32 -2.25
C ARG A 118 -4.95 15.00 -2.55
N GLU A 119 -4.15 15.30 -1.53
CA GLU A 119 -2.83 15.91 -1.67
C GLU A 119 -1.87 14.99 -2.45
N LEU A 120 -1.89 13.68 -2.17
CA LEU A 120 -1.14 12.69 -2.93
C LEU A 120 -1.52 12.71 -4.41
N HIS A 121 -2.81 12.67 -4.71
CA HIS A 121 -3.34 12.63 -6.08
C HIS A 121 -3.15 13.94 -6.87
N GLU A 122 -2.91 15.06 -6.18
CA GLU A 122 -2.56 16.35 -6.79
C GLU A 122 -1.04 16.55 -6.92
N THR A 123 -0.23 15.62 -6.38
CA THR A 123 1.22 15.65 -6.52
C THR A 123 1.60 15.43 -7.99
N ASP A 124 2.54 16.25 -8.48
CA ASP A 124 3.12 16.04 -9.80
C ASP A 124 3.73 14.65 -9.93
N HIS A 125 3.27 13.90 -10.94
CA HIS A 125 3.68 12.52 -11.21
C HIS A 125 4.68 12.38 -12.37
N LEU A 126 5.23 13.49 -12.86
CA LEU A 126 6.30 13.45 -13.86
C LEU A 126 7.47 12.57 -13.34
N LEU A 127 8.03 11.79 -14.24
CA LEU A 127 9.13 10.87 -13.97
C LEU A 127 8.78 9.74 -12.98
N CYS A 128 7.51 9.51 -12.65
CA CYS A 128 7.13 8.30 -11.93
C CYS A 128 7.53 7.06 -12.75
N PRO A 129 8.26 6.10 -12.16
CA PRO A 129 8.84 4.99 -12.93
C PRO A 129 7.85 3.91 -13.33
N ILE A 130 6.62 3.93 -12.79
CA ILE A 130 5.64 2.83 -12.91
C ILE A 130 4.34 3.34 -13.56
N ASP A 131 3.93 2.66 -14.65
CA ASP A 131 2.58 2.75 -15.22
C ASP A 131 1.69 1.72 -14.51
N HIS A 132 1.02 2.18 -13.44
CA HIS A 132 0.15 1.33 -12.64
C HIS A 132 -1.03 0.78 -13.46
N THR A 133 -1.69 1.61 -14.28
CA THR A 133 -2.89 1.18 -15.02
C THR A 133 -2.61 0.00 -15.93
N SER A 134 -1.51 0.04 -16.69
CA SER A 134 -1.12 -1.06 -17.59
C SER A 134 -0.81 -2.34 -16.83
N GLU A 135 -0.06 -2.26 -15.72
CA GLU A 135 0.27 -3.40 -14.87
C GLU A 135 -0.98 -3.99 -14.20
N TYR A 136 -1.87 -3.13 -13.71
CA TYR A 136 -3.11 -3.50 -13.03
C TYR A 136 -4.03 -4.30 -13.97
N ILE A 137 -4.29 -3.77 -15.17
CA ILE A 137 -5.08 -4.46 -16.19
C ILE A 137 -4.47 -5.83 -16.52
N GLY A 138 -3.15 -5.87 -16.78
CA GLY A 138 -2.46 -7.12 -17.10
C GLY A 138 -2.52 -8.14 -15.94
N THR A 139 -2.49 -7.69 -14.69
CA THR A 139 -2.60 -8.56 -13.52
C THR A 139 -4.00 -9.16 -13.40
N VAL A 140 -5.05 -8.34 -13.49
CA VAL A 140 -6.45 -8.81 -13.47
C VAL A 140 -6.71 -9.85 -14.56
N GLU A 141 -6.31 -9.57 -15.81
CA GLU A 141 -6.50 -10.49 -16.93
C GLU A 141 -5.74 -11.82 -16.75
N ARG A 142 -4.51 -11.74 -16.27
CA ARG A 142 -3.69 -12.92 -16.00
C ARG A 142 -4.30 -13.75 -14.87
N ASN A 143 -4.67 -13.13 -13.75
CA ASN A 143 -5.19 -13.83 -12.59
C ASN A 143 -6.55 -14.45 -12.86
N TYR A 144 -7.43 -13.78 -13.62
CA TYR A 144 -8.67 -14.39 -14.10
C TYR A 144 -8.41 -15.64 -14.95
N ARG A 145 -7.52 -15.54 -15.95
CA ARG A 145 -7.18 -16.64 -16.87
C ARG A 145 -6.58 -17.85 -16.13
N GLU A 146 -5.81 -17.61 -15.10
CA GLU A 146 -5.12 -18.62 -14.30
C GLU A 146 -5.93 -19.11 -13.10
N GLY A 147 -7.15 -18.60 -12.90
CA GLY A 147 -8.02 -18.97 -11.79
C GLY A 147 -7.46 -18.54 -10.42
N ARG A 148 -6.63 -17.50 -10.38
CA ARG A 148 -6.03 -16.96 -9.16
C ARG A 148 -6.93 -15.87 -8.58
N TYR A 149 -7.93 -16.26 -7.82
CA TYR A 149 -8.84 -15.38 -7.10
C TYR A 149 -9.48 -16.12 -5.93
N ASP A 150 -9.88 -15.39 -4.90
CA ASP A 150 -10.50 -15.97 -3.72
C ASP A 150 -12.03 -15.79 -3.77
N VAL A 151 -12.73 -16.89 -4.09
CA VAL A 151 -14.20 -16.91 -4.14
C VAL A 151 -14.86 -16.71 -2.77
N SER A 152 -14.14 -16.90 -1.66
CA SER A 152 -14.67 -16.69 -0.32
C SER A 152 -14.94 -15.20 -0.01
N LEU A 153 -14.37 -14.30 -0.80
CA LEU A 153 -14.58 -12.86 -0.72
C LEU A 153 -15.91 -12.41 -1.36
N PHE A 154 -16.57 -13.28 -2.16
CA PHE A 154 -17.86 -13.00 -2.76
C PHE A 154 -19.01 -13.39 -1.81
N PRO A 155 -20.11 -12.69 -1.84
CA PRO A 155 -20.41 -11.34 -2.36
C PRO A 155 -20.10 -10.23 -1.34
N ASP A 156 -19.73 -10.59 -0.10
CA ASP A 156 -19.77 -9.69 1.05
C ASP A 156 -18.76 -8.53 0.95
N ASN A 157 -17.58 -8.79 0.40
CA ASN A 157 -16.51 -7.79 0.32
C ASN A 157 -16.50 -7.02 -1.01
N TRP A 158 -16.84 -7.68 -2.13
CA TRP A 158 -16.66 -7.11 -3.46
C TRP A 158 -17.97 -6.79 -4.19
N GLY A 159 -19.11 -7.29 -3.69
CA GLY A 159 -20.44 -7.02 -4.25
C GLY A 159 -20.76 -7.78 -5.54
N TYR A 160 -20.00 -8.83 -5.86
CA TYR A 160 -20.21 -9.69 -7.03
C TYR A 160 -20.52 -11.14 -6.60
N ALA A 161 -21.37 -11.82 -7.35
CA ALA A 161 -21.79 -13.17 -7.05
C ALA A 161 -20.77 -14.22 -7.59
N SER A 162 -19.95 -13.86 -8.55
CA SER A 162 -18.93 -14.76 -9.13
C SER A 162 -17.77 -14.01 -9.79
N ALA A 163 -16.66 -14.71 -10.00
CA ALA A 163 -15.50 -14.19 -10.73
C ALA A 163 -15.86 -13.81 -12.17
N GLU A 164 -16.72 -14.60 -12.84
CA GLU A 164 -17.17 -14.31 -14.20
C GLU A 164 -17.97 -13.03 -14.29
N GLU A 165 -18.82 -12.75 -13.29
CA GLU A 165 -19.59 -11.50 -13.21
C GLU A 165 -18.65 -10.32 -13.03
N ALA A 166 -17.74 -10.39 -12.06
CA ALA A 166 -16.73 -9.37 -11.81
C ALA A 166 -15.86 -9.11 -13.04
N PHE A 167 -15.34 -10.17 -13.65
CA PHE A 167 -14.50 -10.02 -14.85
C PHE A 167 -15.23 -9.38 -16.02
N LYS A 168 -16.51 -9.73 -16.25
CA LYS A 168 -17.32 -9.07 -17.30
C LYS A 168 -17.49 -7.57 -17.07
N VAL A 169 -17.67 -7.15 -15.82
CA VAL A 169 -17.77 -5.73 -15.48
C VAL A 169 -16.45 -5.04 -15.74
N PHE A 170 -15.34 -5.61 -15.27
CA PHE A 170 -14.01 -5.08 -15.51
C PHE A 170 -13.67 -5.01 -17.01
N GLU A 171 -13.80 -6.12 -17.75
CA GLU A 171 -13.46 -6.21 -19.17
C GLU A 171 -14.21 -5.18 -20.02
N LYS A 172 -15.48 -4.95 -19.72
CA LYS A 172 -16.30 -3.96 -20.43
C LYS A 172 -15.86 -2.53 -20.19
N ASN A 173 -15.29 -2.24 -19.00
CA ASN A 173 -15.06 -0.88 -18.54
C ASN A 173 -13.58 -0.51 -18.36
N LYS A 174 -12.65 -1.46 -18.45
CA LYS A 174 -11.20 -1.20 -18.25
C LYS A 174 -10.63 -0.10 -19.15
N CYS A 175 -11.21 0.11 -20.33
CA CYS A 175 -10.79 1.16 -21.25
C CYS A 175 -11.10 2.60 -20.77
N PHE A 176 -11.90 2.75 -19.72
CA PHE A 176 -12.20 4.04 -19.08
C PHE A 176 -11.27 4.35 -17.91
N LEU A 177 -10.44 3.39 -17.48
CA LEU A 177 -9.42 3.65 -16.46
C LEU A 177 -8.46 4.72 -16.92
N GLN A 178 -8.22 5.70 -16.07
CA GLN A 178 -7.30 6.79 -16.33
C GLN A 178 -5.87 6.44 -15.88
N SER A 179 -4.87 7.12 -16.43
CA SER A 179 -3.47 7.02 -16.00
C SER A 179 -2.92 8.44 -15.84
N ASP A 180 -3.52 9.19 -14.92
CA ASP A 180 -3.28 10.63 -14.75
C ASP A 180 -3.03 11.04 -13.28
N THR A 181 -2.89 10.08 -12.39
CA THR A 181 -2.84 10.33 -10.94
C THR A 181 -1.73 9.50 -10.30
N LEU A 182 -0.93 10.12 -9.41
CA LEU A 182 0.03 9.38 -8.59
C LEU A 182 -0.71 8.60 -7.50
N LEU A 183 -0.57 7.28 -7.52
CA LEU A 183 -1.22 6.37 -6.60
C LEU A 183 -0.25 5.82 -5.55
N HIS A 184 -0.78 5.57 -4.36
CA HIS A 184 -0.21 4.63 -3.41
C HIS A 184 -0.38 3.19 -3.90
N GLY A 185 -1.53 2.87 -4.48
CA GLY A 185 -1.93 1.56 -5.00
C GLY A 185 -2.43 0.55 -3.96
N ASP A 186 -2.21 0.85 -2.67
CA ASP A 186 -2.76 0.16 -1.49
C ASP A 186 -2.96 1.20 -0.38
N TYR A 187 -3.88 2.17 -0.61
CA TYR A 187 -4.13 3.27 0.31
C TYR A 187 -4.93 2.82 1.53
N CYS A 188 -4.31 1.97 2.33
CA CYS A 188 -4.89 1.45 3.57
C CYS A 188 -4.34 2.18 4.81
N LEU A 189 -5.14 2.23 5.89
CA LEU A 189 -4.75 2.89 7.14
C LEU A 189 -3.39 2.45 7.70
N PRO A 190 -2.99 1.16 7.65
CA PRO A 190 -1.66 0.73 8.11
C PRO A 190 -0.49 1.34 7.32
N ASN A 191 -0.72 1.82 6.09
CA ASN A 191 0.31 2.32 5.18
C ASN A 191 0.49 3.84 5.25
N ILE A 192 -0.28 4.53 6.10
CA ILE A 192 -0.27 5.97 6.29
C ILE A 192 0.29 6.28 7.69
N MET A 193 1.47 6.90 7.75
CA MET A 193 2.14 7.21 8.99
C MET A 193 1.82 8.63 9.45
N LEU A 194 1.43 8.76 10.71
CA LEU A 194 1.16 10.02 11.36
C LEU A 194 2.05 10.19 12.61
N ASN A 195 2.51 11.40 12.84
CA ASN A 195 3.18 11.79 14.08
C ASN A 195 2.35 12.91 14.74
N ASN A 196 1.66 12.59 15.84
CA ASN A 196 0.76 13.53 16.53
C ASN A 196 -0.26 14.18 15.57
N TRP A 197 -0.99 13.37 14.79
CA TRP A 197 -1.97 13.80 13.81
C TRP A 197 -1.41 14.63 12.63
N ARG A 198 -0.11 14.62 12.42
CA ARG A 198 0.53 15.23 11.25
C ARG A 198 1.06 14.14 10.34
N PHE A 199 0.87 14.31 9.07
CA PHE A 199 1.43 13.39 8.07
C PHE A 199 2.95 13.28 8.24
N SER A 200 3.45 12.05 8.21
CA SER A 200 4.86 11.73 8.34
C SER A 200 5.42 11.00 7.11
N GLY A 201 4.60 10.20 6.46
CA GLY A 201 4.99 9.51 5.22
C GLY A 201 4.10 8.32 4.90
N TYR A 202 4.24 7.81 3.70
CA TYR A 202 3.65 6.54 3.24
C TYR A 202 4.68 5.43 3.30
N ILE A 203 4.21 4.19 3.52
CA ILE A 203 5.02 2.96 3.53
C ILE A 203 4.35 1.90 2.66
N ASP A 204 5.07 0.83 2.34
CA ASP A 204 4.59 -0.32 1.53
C ASP A 204 4.11 0.09 0.13
N LEU A 205 5.02 0.71 -0.63
CA LEU A 205 4.76 1.36 -1.91
C LEU A 205 4.83 0.40 -3.12
N GLY A 206 4.81 -0.91 -2.88
CA GLY A 206 4.95 -1.94 -3.92
C GLY A 206 3.86 -1.91 -5.00
N ASN A 207 2.69 -1.38 -4.69
CA ASN A 207 1.57 -1.24 -5.61
C ASN A 207 1.45 0.15 -6.25
N GLY A 208 2.32 1.10 -5.88
CA GLY A 208 2.27 2.48 -6.37
C GLY A 208 2.57 2.64 -7.85
N GLY A 209 2.28 3.83 -8.39
CA GLY A 209 2.52 4.20 -9.78
C GLY A 209 1.56 5.28 -10.28
N VAL A 210 1.59 5.59 -11.58
CA VAL A 210 0.60 6.47 -12.21
C VAL A 210 -0.59 5.64 -12.66
N GLY A 211 -1.80 6.00 -12.22
CA GLY A 211 -3.00 5.22 -12.52
C GLY A 211 -4.30 5.95 -12.26
N ASP A 212 -5.37 5.17 -12.11
CA ASP A 212 -6.72 5.68 -11.85
C ASP A 212 -6.95 5.90 -10.36
N ARG A 213 -7.31 7.11 -9.97
CA ARG A 213 -7.54 7.52 -8.58
C ARG A 213 -8.53 6.66 -7.80
N HIS A 214 -9.44 5.98 -8.51
CA HIS A 214 -10.46 5.14 -7.86
C HIS A 214 -9.88 3.89 -7.21
N VAL A 215 -8.64 3.47 -7.56
CA VAL A 215 -7.92 2.41 -6.85
C VAL A 215 -7.69 2.80 -5.39
N ASP A 216 -7.06 3.94 -5.15
CA ASP A 216 -6.80 4.41 -3.79
C ASP A 216 -8.07 4.85 -3.05
N LEU A 217 -9.05 5.42 -3.76
CA LEU A 217 -10.37 5.73 -3.19
C LEU A 217 -11.10 4.48 -2.70
N PHE A 218 -11.02 3.40 -3.46
CA PHE A 218 -11.60 2.11 -3.06
C PHE A 218 -10.93 1.58 -1.79
N TRP A 219 -9.59 1.48 -1.79
CA TRP A 219 -8.84 0.95 -0.65
C TRP A 219 -8.94 1.83 0.59
N GLY A 220 -8.95 3.16 0.44
CA GLY A 220 -9.15 4.10 1.55
C GLY A 220 -10.51 3.92 2.22
N ALA A 221 -11.58 3.87 1.45
CA ALA A 221 -12.92 3.64 1.97
C ALA A 221 -13.08 2.24 2.59
N TRP A 222 -12.54 1.20 1.94
CA TRP A 222 -12.54 -0.16 2.45
C TRP A 222 -11.77 -0.27 3.77
N SER A 223 -10.58 0.32 3.84
CA SER A 223 -9.73 0.25 5.03
C SER A 223 -10.36 0.97 6.24
N LEU A 224 -11.04 2.09 6.02
CA LEU A 224 -11.84 2.75 7.06
C LEU A 224 -12.94 1.84 7.58
N ASN A 225 -13.74 1.23 6.69
CA ASN A 225 -14.77 0.27 7.08
C ASN A 225 -14.17 -0.91 7.86
N PHE A 226 -13.10 -1.51 7.33
CA PHE A 226 -12.46 -2.67 7.93
C PHE A 226 -11.93 -2.38 9.34
N ASN A 227 -11.27 -1.26 9.57
CA ASN A 227 -10.67 -0.94 10.87
C ASN A 227 -11.68 -0.37 11.87
N LEU A 228 -12.63 0.46 11.42
CA LEU A 228 -13.67 1.06 12.28
C LEU A 228 -14.90 0.17 12.48
N LYS A 229 -14.99 -0.97 11.76
CA LYS A 229 -16.12 -1.93 11.81
C LYS A 229 -17.47 -1.29 11.48
N THR A 230 -17.47 -0.30 10.59
CA THR A 230 -18.67 0.43 10.16
C THR A 230 -18.43 1.15 8.83
N ASP A 231 -19.42 1.12 7.95
CA ASP A 231 -19.40 1.77 6.62
C ASP A 231 -19.82 3.26 6.65
N LYS A 232 -20.24 3.76 7.81
CA LYS A 232 -20.81 5.13 7.94
C LYS A 232 -19.86 6.26 7.57
N TYR A 233 -18.56 5.97 7.42
CA TYR A 233 -17.54 6.96 7.07
C TYR A 233 -17.24 7.00 5.56
N ARG A 234 -17.75 6.06 4.76
CA ARG A 234 -17.52 6.01 3.32
C ARG A 234 -17.90 7.31 2.61
N GLU A 235 -19.13 7.76 2.82
CA GLU A 235 -19.63 8.99 2.18
C GLU A 235 -18.86 10.24 2.66
N ARG A 236 -18.55 10.29 3.97
CA ARG A 236 -17.74 11.36 4.54
C ARG A 236 -16.33 11.41 3.94
N PHE A 237 -15.71 10.25 3.73
CA PHE A 237 -14.40 10.14 3.10
C PHE A 237 -14.40 10.70 1.67
N PHE A 238 -15.42 10.35 0.88
CA PHE A 238 -15.56 10.87 -0.47
C PHE A 238 -15.89 12.37 -0.51
N ASP A 239 -16.70 12.86 0.43
CA ASP A 239 -16.96 14.30 0.54
C ASP A 239 -15.72 15.09 0.91
N ALA A 240 -14.93 14.60 1.89
CA ALA A 240 -13.70 15.25 2.32
C ALA A 240 -12.58 15.17 1.25
N TYR A 241 -12.52 14.09 0.47
CA TYR A 241 -11.64 13.98 -0.69
C TYR A 241 -12.02 14.96 -1.80
N GLY A 242 -13.30 15.19 -2.03
CA GLY A 242 -13.87 16.00 -3.11
C GLY A 242 -14.80 15.16 -3.98
N ARG A 243 -16.08 15.23 -3.67
CA ARG A 243 -17.15 14.43 -4.29
C ARG A 243 -17.20 14.54 -5.81
N ASP A 244 -16.86 15.68 -6.36
CA ASP A 244 -16.78 15.96 -7.81
C ASP A 244 -15.75 15.10 -8.56
N ARG A 245 -14.80 14.50 -7.83
CA ARG A 245 -13.74 13.64 -8.38
C ARG A 245 -14.02 12.14 -8.19
N VAL A 246 -15.13 11.79 -7.56
CA VAL A 246 -15.50 10.40 -7.25
C VAL A 246 -16.58 9.94 -8.23
N ASN A 247 -16.29 8.88 -8.96
CA ASN A 247 -17.23 8.22 -9.86
C ASN A 247 -17.58 6.84 -9.32
N GLU A 248 -18.83 6.67 -8.89
CA GLU A 248 -19.34 5.41 -8.31
C GLU A 248 -19.29 4.23 -9.29
N GLU A 249 -19.44 4.48 -10.59
CA GLU A 249 -19.32 3.41 -11.59
C GLU A 249 -17.86 2.94 -11.68
N MET A 250 -16.89 3.84 -11.61
CA MET A 250 -15.48 3.47 -11.60
C MET A 250 -15.10 2.74 -10.30
N LEU A 251 -15.62 3.13 -9.15
CA LEU A 251 -15.43 2.37 -7.90
C LEU A 251 -15.94 0.93 -8.02
N ARG A 252 -17.04 0.69 -8.75
CA ARG A 252 -17.53 -0.67 -9.04
C ARG A 252 -16.58 -1.42 -9.96
N VAL A 253 -15.99 -0.75 -10.96
CA VAL A 253 -15.00 -1.36 -11.85
C VAL A 253 -13.75 -1.75 -11.07
N ILE A 254 -13.28 -0.90 -10.15
CA ILE A 254 -12.17 -1.23 -9.27
C ILE A 254 -12.52 -2.41 -8.36
N ALA A 255 -13.69 -2.38 -7.69
CA ALA A 255 -14.14 -3.52 -6.87
C ALA A 255 -14.17 -4.84 -7.67
N ALA A 256 -14.54 -4.78 -8.95
CA ALA A 256 -14.51 -5.94 -9.84
C ALA A 256 -13.09 -6.41 -10.17
N ALA A 257 -12.15 -5.48 -10.32
CA ALA A 257 -10.74 -5.77 -10.58
C ALA A 257 -10.06 -6.39 -9.34
N GLU A 258 -10.34 -5.85 -8.15
CA GLU A 258 -9.74 -6.30 -6.87
C GLU A 258 -10.13 -7.73 -6.48
N VAL A 259 -11.13 -8.31 -7.11
CA VAL A 259 -11.39 -9.76 -7.03
C VAL A 259 -10.18 -10.59 -7.49
N PHE A 260 -9.35 -10.00 -8.35
CA PHE A 260 -8.19 -10.65 -9.02
C PHE A 260 -6.86 -10.01 -8.60
N GLY A 261 -6.86 -9.03 -7.70
CA GLY A 261 -5.70 -8.26 -7.27
C GLY A 261 -4.74 -8.93 -6.31
#